data_106fa5a5aea97ca46d98753f9d06aecd
#
_entry.id   106fa5a5aea97ca46d98753f9d06aecd
#
_cell.length_a   1.000
_cell.length_b   1.000
_cell.length_c   1.000
_cell.angle_alpha   90.00
_cell.angle_beta   90.00
_cell.angle_gamma   90.00
#
_symmetry.space_group_name_H-M   'P 1'
#
loop_
_entity.id
_entity.type
_entity.pdbx_description
1 polymer ?
#
loop_
_entity_poly.entity_id
_entity_poly.type
_entity_poly.pdbx_seq_one_letter_code
_entity_poly.pdbx_strand_id
1 'polypeptide(L)'
;MKLSFKCLPVGNLPYENNELATKLTIKLFDNIPFLADLPNADDEDNLLNRTLEGVPGFKLKHKRVIVEDSNRHKLKLTQMDAIFNNPDIDKLEEFKFHTFFLDRYLQIIKRIKPRETVVNLLGPLTIAQLIENKEASQILADKFYRKLFIQTVTIRALWIIHRIKEVSPDTLPIIILEEPLLGRFGDLKRENEELTRDIIVNMYAKITQKIKEFHGAVGIQCFEKCDWKIPIDAGVDLISFDAYTNPNNINIIAEHVNNFLMGGGRINWAIVPVMTEARVKELTIDKLYDRFIKTVEALVLAGVSEYYAYNRASVSIQGNTDKLPLIFAEKAIILAKQLSRKIPTIKAHPTPDSNQ
;
A
#
# COMPACT_ATOMS: atom_id res chain seq x y z
N MET A 1 -11.50 6.37 -11.23
CA MET A 1 -12.35 5.56 -10.28
C MET A 1 -12.23 6.19 -8.88
N LYS A 2 -13.29 6.25 -8.06
CA LYS A 2 -13.23 6.96 -6.77
C LYS A 2 -13.23 5.94 -5.63
N LEU A 3 -12.14 5.87 -4.87
CA LEU A 3 -12.06 5.11 -3.62
C LEU A 3 -13.04 5.68 -2.60
N SER A 4 -13.73 4.82 -1.83
CA SER A 4 -14.83 5.24 -0.95
C SER A 4 -14.62 4.93 0.53
N PHE A 5 -13.66 4.10 0.89
CA PHE A 5 -13.42 3.71 2.28
C PHE A 5 -12.97 4.88 3.17
N LYS A 6 -13.29 4.78 4.46
CA LYS A 6 -12.85 5.73 5.50
C LYS A 6 -11.88 5.11 6.52
N CYS A 7 -11.78 3.79 6.59
CA CYS A 7 -10.78 3.07 7.39
C CYS A 7 -10.00 2.14 6.46
N LEU A 8 -8.69 2.36 6.35
CA LEU A 8 -7.82 1.50 5.55
C LEU A 8 -7.28 0.38 6.43
N PRO A 9 -7.51 -0.89 6.09
CA PRO A 9 -6.83 -1.98 6.76
C PRO A 9 -5.36 -2.02 6.31
N VAL A 10 -4.46 -2.03 7.27
CA VAL A 10 -3.00 -2.06 7.03
C VAL A 10 -2.29 -2.81 8.14
N GLY A 11 -1.07 -3.24 7.86
CA GLY A 11 -0.13 -3.80 8.81
C GLY A 11 -0.28 -5.31 9.03
N ASN A 12 0.69 -5.86 9.75
CA ASN A 12 0.70 -7.25 10.18
C ASN A 12 -0.20 -7.43 11.41
N LEU A 13 -0.83 -8.59 11.52
CA LEU A 13 -1.67 -8.93 12.66
C LEU A 13 -0.96 -9.94 13.57
N PRO A 14 -1.13 -9.84 14.91
CA PRO A 14 -0.42 -10.68 15.87
C PRO A 14 -1.05 -12.08 16.07
N TYR A 15 -1.92 -12.50 15.16
CA TYR A 15 -2.59 -13.79 15.26
C TYR A 15 -1.68 -14.94 14.84
N GLU A 16 -1.65 -15.98 15.66
CA GLU A 16 -1.03 -17.27 15.35
C GLU A 16 -1.99 -18.20 14.58
N ASN A 17 -3.24 -17.81 14.44
CA ASN A 17 -4.28 -18.62 13.82
C ASN A 17 -5.02 -17.83 12.74
N ASN A 18 -4.98 -18.35 11.51
CA ASN A 18 -5.64 -17.79 10.35
C ASN A 18 -7.16 -17.62 10.51
N GLU A 19 -7.81 -18.48 11.28
CA GLU A 19 -9.26 -18.39 11.51
C GLU A 19 -9.63 -17.18 12.36
N LEU A 20 -8.84 -16.90 13.40
CA LEU A 20 -9.03 -15.71 14.25
C LEU A 20 -8.77 -14.43 13.46
N ALA A 21 -7.68 -14.38 12.68
CA ALA A 21 -7.37 -13.26 11.81
C ALA A 21 -8.50 -13.01 10.79
N THR A 22 -9.01 -14.07 10.17
CA THR A 22 -10.14 -14.01 9.23
C THR A 22 -11.41 -13.44 9.89
N LYS A 23 -11.73 -13.93 11.11
CA LYS A 23 -12.90 -13.42 11.88
C LYS A 23 -12.74 -11.94 12.22
N LEU A 24 -11.52 -11.51 12.61
CA LEU A 24 -11.23 -10.11 12.87
C LEU A 24 -11.40 -9.26 11.62
N THR A 25 -10.83 -9.69 10.50
CA THR A 25 -10.93 -9.00 9.21
C THR A 25 -12.39 -8.79 8.82
N ILE A 26 -13.22 -9.82 8.92
CA ILE A 26 -14.66 -9.72 8.64
C ILE A 26 -15.35 -8.75 9.60
N LYS A 27 -15.07 -8.87 10.91
CA LYS A 27 -15.73 -8.08 11.95
C LYS A 27 -15.36 -6.59 11.91
N LEU A 28 -14.09 -6.28 11.69
CA LEU A 28 -13.57 -4.91 11.80
C LEU A 28 -13.52 -4.19 10.45
N PHE A 29 -13.39 -4.92 9.35
CA PHE A 29 -13.25 -4.35 8.01
C PHE A 29 -14.27 -4.95 7.03
N ASP A 30 -15.50 -5.18 7.51
CA ASP A 30 -16.62 -5.76 6.74
C ASP A 30 -16.89 -5.06 5.40
N ASN A 31 -16.59 -3.78 5.32
CA ASN A 31 -16.75 -3.00 4.09
C ASN A 31 -15.52 -3.04 3.17
N ILE A 32 -14.36 -3.43 3.68
CA ILE A 32 -13.10 -3.48 2.93
C ILE A 32 -12.17 -4.58 3.49
N PRO A 33 -12.40 -5.83 3.12
CA PRO A 33 -11.51 -6.92 3.52
C PRO A 33 -10.11 -6.70 2.96
N PHE A 34 -9.10 -7.23 3.63
CA PHE A 34 -7.72 -7.18 3.17
C PHE A 34 -7.02 -8.52 3.36
N LEU A 35 -6.03 -8.77 2.54
CA LEU A 35 -5.13 -9.91 2.67
C LEU A 35 -4.07 -9.56 3.72
N ALA A 36 -4.33 -9.90 4.99
CA ALA A 36 -3.43 -9.58 6.09
C ALA A 36 -2.14 -10.40 6.03
N ASP A 37 -1.09 -9.87 6.65
CA ASP A 37 0.13 -10.61 6.97
C ASP A 37 0.03 -11.14 8.40
N LEU A 38 0.41 -12.42 8.57
CA LEU A 38 0.36 -13.13 9.84
C LEU A 38 1.73 -13.75 10.18
N PRO A 39 2.75 -12.94 10.47
CA PRO A 39 4.12 -13.43 10.64
C PRO A 39 4.30 -14.39 11.83
N ASN A 40 3.30 -14.46 12.73
CA ASN A 40 3.31 -15.38 13.89
C ASN A 40 2.58 -16.71 13.58
N ALA A 41 1.83 -16.79 12.49
CA ALA A 41 1.07 -17.97 12.11
C ALA A 41 1.85 -18.91 11.21
N ASP A 42 2.58 -18.35 10.25
CA ASP A 42 3.37 -19.07 9.25
C ASP A 42 4.49 -18.16 8.75
N ASP A 43 5.72 -18.64 8.84
CA ASP A 43 6.90 -17.90 8.35
C ASP A 43 6.85 -17.69 6.83
N GLU A 44 6.08 -18.50 6.09
CA GLU A 44 5.91 -18.39 4.65
C GLU A 44 4.80 -17.40 4.25
N ASP A 45 3.81 -17.13 5.13
CA ASP A 45 2.75 -16.15 4.86
C ASP A 45 3.17 -14.74 5.26
N ASN A 46 4.12 -14.20 4.54
CA ASN A 46 4.64 -12.86 4.76
C ASN A 46 4.68 -12.06 3.45
N LEU A 47 4.82 -10.74 3.59
CA LEU A 47 4.81 -9.80 2.46
C LEU A 47 5.95 -10.05 1.46
N LEU A 48 7.12 -10.53 1.93
CA LEU A 48 8.25 -10.86 1.08
C LEU A 48 7.92 -12.04 0.15
N ASN A 49 7.43 -13.16 0.71
CA ASN A 49 7.03 -14.33 -0.06
C ASN A 49 5.88 -14.00 -0.99
N ARG A 50 4.85 -13.31 -0.48
CA ARG A 50 3.71 -12.85 -1.31
C ARG A 50 4.17 -12.07 -2.54
N THR A 51 5.20 -11.24 -2.40
CA THR A 51 5.70 -10.43 -3.53
C THR A 51 6.65 -11.20 -4.43
N LEU A 52 7.57 -12.01 -3.88
CA LEU A 52 8.74 -12.52 -4.59
C LEU A 52 8.79 -14.04 -4.77
N GLU A 53 7.91 -14.82 -4.12
CA GLU A 53 7.89 -16.27 -4.28
C GLU A 53 7.71 -16.65 -5.76
N GLY A 54 8.53 -17.60 -6.23
CA GLY A 54 8.47 -18.10 -7.61
C GLY A 54 8.97 -17.13 -8.69
N VAL A 55 9.41 -15.92 -8.32
CA VAL A 55 9.98 -14.96 -9.28
C VAL A 55 11.33 -15.49 -9.79
N PRO A 56 11.55 -15.56 -11.11
CA PRO A 56 12.79 -16.04 -11.68
C PRO A 56 14.00 -15.24 -11.24
N GLY A 57 15.08 -15.94 -10.89
CA GLY A 57 16.33 -15.31 -10.48
C GLY A 57 16.38 -14.88 -9.01
N PHE A 58 15.30 -15.06 -8.24
CA PHE A 58 15.27 -14.79 -6.81
C PHE A 58 15.19 -16.07 -6.00
N LYS A 59 16.07 -16.15 -4.97
CA LYS A 59 16.01 -17.16 -3.92
C LYS A 59 15.80 -16.47 -2.59
N LEU A 60 14.72 -16.80 -1.92
CA LEU A 60 14.39 -16.22 -0.62
C LEU A 60 15.13 -16.98 0.49
N LYS A 61 15.81 -16.26 1.38
CA LYS A 61 16.52 -16.83 2.53
C LYS A 61 16.47 -15.88 3.72
N HIS A 62 15.85 -16.29 4.83
CA HIS A 62 15.83 -15.54 6.09
C HIS A 62 15.51 -14.03 5.94
N LYS A 63 14.43 -13.68 5.24
CA LYS A 63 14.02 -12.28 4.97
C LYS A 63 14.97 -11.48 4.08
N ARG A 64 15.84 -12.15 3.33
CA ARG A 64 16.75 -11.59 2.33
C ARG A 64 16.51 -12.24 0.97
N VAL A 65 16.96 -11.56 -0.07
CA VAL A 65 16.84 -12.00 -1.46
C VAL A 65 18.25 -12.24 -2.01
N ILE A 66 18.51 -13.46 -2.46
CA ILE A 66 19.72 -13.80 -3.21
C ILE A 66 19.35 -13.78 -4.68
N VAL A 67 20.10 -13.04 -5.48
CA VAL A 67 19.91 -13.04 -6.93
C VAL A 67 20.78 -14.14 -7.53
N GLU A 68 20.13 -15.08 -8.24
CA GLU A 68 20.78 -16.19 -8.92
C GLU A 68 20.81 -15.94 -10.43
N ASP A 69 21.97 -16.09 -11.06
CA ASP A 69 22.14 -16.01 -12.52
C ASP A 69 22.27 -17.41 -13.11
N SER A 70 21.23 -17.86 -13.82
CA SER A 70 21.23 -19.13 -14.55
C SER A 70 20.54 -18.96 -15.90
N ASN A 71 20.85 -19.85 -16.86
CA ASN A 71 20.19 -19.86 -18.18
C ASN A 71 18.67 -20.09 -18.08
N ARG A 72 18.23 -20.90 -17.12
CA ARG A 72 16.80 -21.11 -16.87
C ARG A 72 16.11 -19.83 -16.41
N HIS A 73 16.77 -19.04 -15.56
CA HIS A 73 16.26 -17.75 -15.11
C HIS A 73 16.20 -16.74 -16.27
N LYS A 74 17.17 -16.72 -17.17
CA LYS A 74 17.12 -15.85 -18.38
C LYS A 74 15.91 -16.15 -19.25
N LEU A 75 15.58 -17.42 -19.46
CA LEU A 75 14.38 -17.81 -20.21
C LEU A 75 13.10 -17.31 -19.53
N LYS A 76 12.98 -17.48 -18.23
CA LYS A 76 11.80 -17.00 -17.47
C LYS A 76 11.71 -15.47 -17.43
N LEU A 77 12.81 -14.73 -17.41
CA LEU A 77 12.82 -13.27 -17.54
C LEU A 77 12.28 -12.83 -18.89
N THR A 78 12.58 -13.57 -19.97
CA THR A 78 11.96 -13.32 -21.29
C THR A 78 10.45 -13.57 -21.27
N GLN A 79 9.99 -14.59 -20.55
CA GLN A 79 8.56 -14.84 -20.33
C GLN A 79 7.90 -13.70 -19.54
N MET A 80 8.55 -13.19 -18.47
CA MET A 80 8.08 -12.02 -17.73
C MET A 80 7.94 -10.79 -18.63
N ASP A 81 8.89 -10.55 -19.53
CA ASP A 81 8.79 -9.49 -20.53
C ASP A 81 7.55 -9.64 -21.41
N ALA A 82 7.30 -10.84 -21.92
CA ALA A 82 6.14 -11.10 -22.76
C ALA A 82 4.82 -10.89 -22.00
N ILE A 83 4.72 -11.37 -20.76
CA ILE A 83 3.54 -11.20 -19.90
C ILE A 83 3.34 -9.73 -19.53
N PHE A 84 4.39 -9.01 -19.15
CA PHE A 84 4.29 -7.59 -18.81
C PHE A 84 3.76 -6.75 -19.98
N ASN A 85 4.22 -7.03 -21.20
CA ASN A 85 3.82 -6.30 -22.39
C ASN A 85 2.41 -6.70 -22.89
N ASN A 86 2.07 -7.98 -22.79
CA ASN A 86 0.76 -8.52 -23.18
C ASN A 86 0.29 -9.55 -22.13
N PRO A 87 -0.30 -9.07 -21.02
CA PRO A 87 -0.76 -9.94 -19.94
C PRO A 87 -1.81 -10.92 -20.43
N ASP A 88 -1.51 -12.21 -20.23
CA ASP A 88 -2.37 -13.35 -20.54
C ASP A 88 -2.64 -14.12 -19.23
N ILE A 89 -3.89 -14.40 -18.95
CA ILE A 89 -4.35 -15.01 -17.71
C ILE A 89 -3.67 -16.36 -17.45
N ASP A 90 -3.59 -17.21 -18.45
CA ASP A 90 -2.98 -18.55 -18.32
C ASP A 90 -1.50 -18.45 -17.95
N LYS A 91 -0.82 -17.44 -18.49
CA LYS A 91 0.59 -17.17 -18.18
C LYS A 91 0.80 -16.51 -16.82
N LEU A 92 -0.16 -15.73 -16.32
CA LEU A 92 -0.10 -15.17 -14.97
C LEU A 92 -0.08 -16.26 -13.89
N GLU A 93 -0.74 -17.40 -14.13
CA GLU A 93 -0.74 -18.56 -13.21
C GLU A 93 0.65 -19.17 -12.98
N GLU A 94 1.61 -18.97 -13.87
CA GLU A 94 2.99 -19.40 -13.67
C GLU A 94 3.68 -18.62 -12.53
N PHE A 95 3.15 -17.44 -12.18
CA PHE A 95 3.66 -16.55 -11.15
C PHE A 95 2.77 -16.51 -9.90
N LYS A 96 1.98 -17.54 -9.68
CA LYS A 96 1.17 -17.69 -8.48
C LYS A 96 2.06 -17.83 -7.24
N PHE A 97 1.56 -17.34 -6.12
CA PHE A 97 2.08 -17.71 -4.81
C PHE A 97 1.01 -18.51 -4.07
N HIS A 98 1.45 -19.39 -3.22
CA HIS A 98 0.54 -20.19 -2.41
C HIS A 98 0.56 -19.70 -0.99
N THR A 99 -0.58 -19.18 -0.51
CA THR A 99 -0.82 -19.07 0.91
C THR A 99 -2.20 -19.62 1.22
N PHE A 100 -2.32 -20.39 2.27
CA PHE A 100 -3.61 -20.84 2.79
C PHE A 100 -4.54 -19.66 3.10
N PHE A 101 -3.96 -18.52 3.44
CA PHE A 101 -4.71 -17.30 3.75
C PHE A 101 -5.35 -16.67 2.50
N LEU A 102 -4.70 -16.76 1.34
CA LEU A 102 -5.26 -16.26 0.09
C LEU A 102 -6.57 -16.97 -0.26
N ASP A 103 -6.64 -18.28 -0.13
CA ASP A 103 -7.87 -19.01 -0.43
C ASP A 103 -9.02 -18.60 0.50
N ARG A 104 -8.74 -18.43 1.79
CA ARG A 104 -9.70 -17.91 2.75
C ARG A 104 -10.15 -16.49 2.42
N TYR A 105 -9.23 -15.64 2.07
CA TYR A 105 -9.50 -14.27 1.66
C TYR A 105 -10.40 -14.22 0.41
N LEU A 106 -10.13 -15.02 -0.61
CA LEU A 106 -10.96 -15.13 -1.81
C LEU A 106 -12.37 -15.67 -1.50
N GLN A 107 -12.49 -16.64 -0.58
CA GLN A 107 -13.80 -17.11 -0.10
C GLN A 107 -14.61 -16.00 0.59
N ILE A 108 -13.96 -15.15 1.38
CA ILE A 108 -14.60 -13.99 2.00
C ILE A 108 -15.12 -13.04 0.92
N ILE A 109 -14.28 -12.65 -0.03
CA ILE A 109 -14.65 -11.75 -1.13
C ILE A 109 -15.82 -12.32 -1.93
N LYS A 110 -15.78 -13.60 -2.27
CA LYS A 110 -16.88 -14.28 -2.97
C LYS A 110 -18.21 -14.20 -2.22
N ARG A 111 -18.15 -14.33 -0.87
CA ARG A 111 -19.34 -14.32 -0.01
C ARG A 111 -19.92 -12.93 0.18
N ILE A 112 -19.09 -11.92 0.47
CA ILE A 112 -19.57 -10.58 0.85
C ILE A 112 -19.63 -9.61 -0.33
N LYS A 113 -18.95 -9.93 -1.45
CA LYS A 113 -18.87 -9.10 -2.66
C LYS A 113 -18.63 -7.63 -2.34
N PRO A 114 -17.51 -7.32 -1.66
CA PRO A 114 -17.24 -5.96 -1.21
C PRO A 114 -17.03 -5.04 -2.41
N ARG A 115 -17.33 -3.76 -2.24
CA ARG A 115 -17.02 -2.76 -3.27
C ARG A 115 -15.52 -2.62 -3.52
N GLU A 116 -14.73 -2.71 -2.46
CA GLU A 116 -13.28 -2.50 -2.48
C GLU A 116 -12.61 -3.56 -1.61
N THR A 117 -11.38 -3.94 -1.96
CA THR A 117 -10.56 -4.86 -1.17
C THR A 117 -9.09 -4.47 -1.28
N VAL A 118 -8.29 -4.78 -0.27
CA VAL A 118 -6.88 -4.35 -0.19
C VAL A 118 -5.93 -5.54 -0.18
N VAL A 119 -4.86 -5.43 -0.94
CA VAL A 119 -3.70 -6.34 -0.89
C VAL A 119 -2.42 -5.53 -0.85
N ASN A 120 -1.56 -5.84 0.11
CA ASN A 120 -0.25 -5.23 0.23
C ASN A 120 0.79 -6.06 -0.51
N LEU A 121 1.72 -5.37 -1.19
CA LEU A 121 2.93 -5.92 -1.81
C LEU A 121 4.12 -5.04 -1.42
N LEU A 122 5.32 -5.61 -1.45
CA LEU A 122 6.54 -4.79 -1.37
C LEU A 122 6.67 -3.92 -2.62
N GLY A 123 7.02 -2.68 -2.43
CA GLY A 123 7.35 -1.82 -3.54
C GLY A 123 8.80 -2.02 -4.05
N PRO A 124 9.09 -1.53 -5.26
CA PRO A 124 10.36 -1.81 -5.95
C PRO A 124 11.60 -1.28 -5.23
N LEU A 125 11.52 -0.16 -4.52
CA LEU A 125 12.65 0.36 -3.74
C LEU A 125 12.94 -0.56 -2.55
N THR A 126 11.90 -0.99 -1.86
CA THR A 126 12.03 -1.88 -0.71
C THR A 126 12.59 -3.24 -1.11
N ILE A 127 12.21 -3.77 -2.27
CA ILE A 127 12.81 -5.00 -2.82
C ILE A 127 14.32 -4.83 -2.99
N ALA A 128 14.79 -3.70 -3.52
CA ALA A 128 16.22 -3.44 -3.70
C ALA A 128 17.01 -3.50 -2.38
N GLN A 129 16.43 -3.01 -1.28
CA GLN A 129 17.06 -3.06 0.05
C GLN A 129 17.21 -4.48 0.60
N LEU A 130 16.37 -5.41 0.16
CA LEU A 130 16.38 -6.79 0.64
C LEU A 130 17.40 -7.67 -0.08
N ILE A 131 17.99 -7.21 -1.18
CA ILE A 131 18.99 -7.98 -1.94
C ILE A 131 20.28 -8.07 -1.14
N GLU A 132 20.77 -9.30 -1.02
CA GLU A 132 21.99 -9.61 -0.28
C GLU A 132 23.25 -9.14 -1.04
N ASN A 133 24.25 -8.65 -0.30
CA ASN A 133 25.58 -8.30 -0.81
C ASN A 133 25.65 -7.15 -1.83
N LYS A 134 24.64 -6.30 -1.92
CA LYS A 134 24.64 -5.11 -2.77
C LYS A 134 23.93 -3.94 -2.09
N GLU A 135 24.41 -2.73 -2.33
CA GLU A 135 23.76 -1.52 -1.87
C GLU A 135 22.50 -1.21 -2.71
N ALA A 136 21.43 -0.80 -2.04
CA ALA A 136 20.16 -0.50 -2.72
C ALA A 136 20.31 0.60 -3.79
N SER A 137 21.14 1.60 -3.56
CA SER A 137 21.42 2.67 -4.50
C SER A 137 22.07 2.17 -5.81
N GLN A 138 23.00 1.21 -5.72
CA GLN A 138 23.63 0.57 -6.88
C GLN A 138 22.65 -0.31 -7.65
N ILE A 139 21.82 -1.09 -6.93
CA ILE A 139 20.80 -1.94 -7.53
C ILE A 139 19.77 -1.09 -8.29
N LEU A 140 19.30 0.00 -7.68
CA LEU A 140 18.33 0.88 -8.28
C LEU A 140 18.88 1.72 -9.44
N ALA A 141 20.18 1.96 -9.51
CA ALA A 141 20.85 2.59 -10.66
C ALA A 141 20.93 1.64 -11.86
N ASP A 142 20.95 0.33 -11.66
CA ASP A 142 21.01 -0.66 -12.73
C ASP A 142 19.63 -0.83 -13.43
N LYS A 143 19.61 -0.59 -14.74
CA LYS A 143 18.38 -0.71 -15.58
C LYS A 143 17.78 -2.11 -15.55
N PHE A 144 18.63 -3.15 -15.45
CA PHE A 144 18.16 -4.54 -15.39
C PHE A 144 17.32 -4.79 -14.14
N TYR A 145 17.83 -4.40 -12.95
CA TYR A 145 17.10 -4.60 -11.69
C TYR A 145 15.82 -3.76 -11.64
N ARG A 146 15.86 -2.50 -12.09
CA ARG A 146 14.66 -1.68 -12.16
C ARG A 146 13.57 -2.33 -13.02
N LYS A 147 13.94 -2.84 -14.20
CA LYS A 147 13.01 -3.56 -15.08
C LYS A 147 12.44 -4.78 -14.39
N LEU A 148 13.31 -5.60 -13.77
CA LEU A 148 12.91 -6.80 -13.04
C LEU A 148 11.92 -6.49 -11.92
N PHE A 149 12.17 -5.45 -11.10
CA PHE A 149 11.28 -5.09 -10.01
C PHE A 149 9.93 -4.56 -10.50
N ILE A 150 9.92 -3.71 -11.53
CA ILE A 150 8.68 -3.24 -12.17
C ILE A 150 7.84 -4.44 -12.63
N GLN A 151 8.45 -5.38 -13.33
CA GLN A 151 7.77 -6.58 -13.85
C GLN A 151 7.27 -7.47 -12.72
N THR A 152 8.11 -7.76 -11.72
CA THR A 152 7.78 -8.59 -10.57
C THR A 152 6.54 -8.06 -9.84
N VAL A 153 6.58 -6.80 -9.41
CA VAL A 153 5.48 -6.17 -8.68
C VAL A 153 4.21 -6.11 -9.54
N THR A 154 4.36 -5.75 -10.81
CA THR A 154 3.22 -5.65 -11.73
C THR A 154 2.57 -7.01 -11.96
N ILE A 155 3.32 -8.03 -12.37
CA ILE A 155 2.79 -9.37 -12.68
C ILE A 155 2.11 -9.96 -11.46
N ARG A 156 2.70 -9.82 -10.28
CA ARG A 156 2.11 -10.26 -9.02
C ARG A 156 0.78 -9.54 -8.74
N ALA A 157 0.75 -8.22 -8.92
CA ALA A 157 -0.47 -7.44 -8.75
C ALA A 157 -1.57 -7.86 -9.74
N LEU A 158 -1.22 -8.06 -11.02
CA LEU A 158 -2.17 -8.49 -12.06
C LEU A 158 -2.74 -9.87 -11.78
N TRP A 159 -1.92 -10.83 -11.33
CA TRP A 159 -2.40 -12.14 -10.94
C TRP A 159 -3.40 -12.05 -9.78
N ILE A 160 -3.09 -11.29 -8.72
CA ILE A 160 -4.00 -11.09 -7.58
C ILE A 160 -5.31 -10.43 -8.03
N ILE A 161 -5.23 -9.39 -8.86
CA ILE A 161 -6.40 -8.71 -9.41
C ILE A 161 -7.28 -9.70 -10.16
N HIS A 162 -6.67 -10.53 -11.01
CA HIS A 162 -7.39 -11.57 -11.74
C HIS A 162 -8.12 -12.51 -10.78
N ARG A 163 -7.44 -13.07 -9.77
CA ARG A 163 -8.04 -13.98 -8.77
C ARG A 163 -9.22 -13.34 -8.02
N ILE A 164 -9.12 -12.06 -7.67
CA ILE A 164 -10.22 -11.32 -7.04
C ILE A 164 -11.39 -11.16 -8.01
N LYS A 165 -11.12 -10.79 -9.26
CA LYS A 165 -12.14 -10.57 -10.29
C LYS A 165 -12.87 -11.86 -10.69
N GLU A 166 -12.21 -13.02 -10.65
CA GLU A 166 -12.86 -14.33 -10.87
C GLU A 166 -13.96 -14.61 -9.83
N VAL A 167 -13.72 -14.26 -8.56
CA VAL A 167 -14.68 -14.55 -7.48
C VAL A 167 -15.68 -13.41 -7.24
N SER A 168 -15.34 -12.17 -7.63
CA SER A 168 -16.20 -10.99 -7.49
C SER A 168 -15.83 -9.93 -8.53
N PRO A 169 -16.42 -9.97 -9.75
CA PRO A 169 -16.06 -9.09 -10.87
C PRO A 169 -16.19 -7.59 -10.56
N ASP A 170 -17.15 -7.20 -9.74
CA ASP A 170 -17.45 -5.80 -9.41
C ASP A 170 -16.56 -5.24 -8.29
N THR A 171 -15.86 -6.10 -7.54
CA THR A 171 -14.94 -5.67 -6.47
C THR A 171 -13.75 -4.94 -7.07
N LEU A 172 -13.42 -3.76 -6.54
CA LEU A 172 -12.20 -3.02 -6.88
C LEU A 172 -11.02 -3.50 -6.04
N PRO A 173 -10.01 -4.16 -6.63
CA PRO A 173 -8.77 -4.46 -5.94
C PRO A 173 -7.92 -3.18 -5.77
N ILE A 174 -7.42 -2.95 -4.58
CA ILE A 174 -6.49 -1.86 -4.25
C ILE A 174 -5.15 -2.49 -3.88
N ILE A 175 -4.14 -2.27 -4.68
CA ILE A 175 -2.79 -2.75 -4.42
C ILE A 175 -2.02 -1.66 -3.69
N ILE A 176 -1.61 -1.93 -2.45
CA ILE A 176 -0.78 -1.02 -1.65
C ILE A 176 0.68 -1.47 -1.75
N LEU A 177 1.52 -0.59 -2.27
CA LEU A 177 2.96 -0.79 -2.28
C LEU A 177 3.55 -0.28 -0.97
N GLU A 178 4.10 -1.18 -0.15
CA GLU A 178 4.82 -0.81 1.07
C GLU A 178 6.24 -0.39 0.72
N GLU A 179 6.55 0.88 0.97
CA GLU A 179 7.78 1.54 0.53
C GLU A 179 8.49 2.34 1.63
N PRO A 180 8.92 1.71 2.72
CA PRO A 180 9.71 2.41 3.74
C PRO A 180 10.98 3.03 3.18
N LEU A 181 11.61 2.43 2.16
CA LEU A 181 12.84 2.97 1.54
C LEU A 181 12.61 4.29 0.78
N LEU A 182 11.37 4.62 0.41
CA LEU A 182 11.03 5.91 -0.20
C LEU A 182 11.40 7.09 0.73
N GLY A 183 11.29 6.91 2.04
CA GLY A 183 11.72 7.89 3.03
C GLY A 183 13.23 8.16 3.04
N ARG A 184 14.02 7.24 2.52
CA ARG A 184 15.48 7.36 2.39
C ARG A 184 15.93 7.71 0.96
N PHE A 185 15.02 8.09 0.07
CA PHE A 185 15.38 8.39 -1.32
C PHE A 185 16.46 9.48 -1.42
N GLY A 186 16.43 10.49 -0.54
CA GLY A 186 17.49 11.52 -0.49
C GLY A 186 18.89 10.96 -0.19
N ASP A 187 18.99 9.92 0.65
CA ASP A 187 20.24 9.22 0.95
C ASP A 187 20.68 8.39 -0.26
N LEU A 188 19.79 7.60 -0.85
CA LEU A 188 20.07 6.80 -2.03
C LEU A 188 20.61 7.65 -3.20
N LYS A 189 20.04 8.84 -3.38
CA LYS A 189 20.51 9.79 -4.40
C LYS A 189 21.90 10.33 -4.10
N ARG A 190 22.24 10.58 -2.82
CA ARG A 190 23.61 11.00 -2.41
C ARG A 190 24.63 9.89 -2.60
N GLU A 191 24.23 8.64 -2.38
CA GLU A 191 25.08 7.47 -2.59
C GLU A 191 25.31 7.19 -4.08
N ASN A 192 24.34 7.51 -4.93
CA ASN A 192 24.44 7.34 -6.38
C ASN A 192 23.65 8.42 -7.13
N GLU A 193 24.37 9.38 -7.72
CA GLU A 193 23.80 10.54 -8.43
C GLU A 193 23.01 10.16 -9.70
N GLU A 194 23.27 8.98 -10.29
CA GLU A 194 22.51 8.48 -11.43
C GLU A 194 21.05 8.17 -11.05
N LEU A 195 20.76 7.98 -9.77
CA LEU A 195 19.43 7.69 -9.27
C LEU A 195 18.62 8.99 -9.14
N THR A 196 18.04 9.43 -10.24
CA THR A 196 17.25 10.66 -10.28
C THR A 196 15.81 10.41 -9.79
N ARG A 197 15.14 11.52 -9.38
CA ARG A 197 13.71 11.51 -9.04
C ARG A 197 12.85 10.93 -10.17
N ASP A 198 13.13 11.33 -11.41
CA ASP A 198 12.36 10.93 -12.59
C ASP A 198 12.45 9.41 -12.85
N ILE A 199 13.59 8.80 -12.54
CA ILE A 199 13.75 7.35 -12.60
C ILE A 199 12.74 6.67 -11.65
N ILE A 200 12.62 7.16 -10.41
CA ILE A 200 11.74 6.57 -9.41
C ILE A 200 10.27 6.84 -9.76
N VAL A 201 9.92 8.06 -10.17
CA VAL A 201 8.58 8.39 -10.69
C VAL A 201 8.20 7.44 -11.83
N ASN A 202 9.09 7.24 -12.82
CA ASN A 202 8.85 6.37 -13.97
C ASN A 202 8.66 4.89 -13.56
N MET A 203 9.40 4.40 -12.55
CA MET A 203 9.21 3.05 -12.03
C MET A 203 7.77 2.87 -11.50
N TYR A 204 7.32 3.75 -10.61
CA TYR A 204 5.95 3.68 -10.08
C TYR A 204 4.89 3.93 -11.14
N ALA A 205 5.12 4.87 -12.07
CA ALA A 205 4.17 5.18 -13.13
C ALA A 205 3.87 3.96 -14.02
N LYS A 206 4.91 3.18 -14.39
CA LYS A 206 4.73 1.95 -15.17
C LYS A 206 3.92 0.89 -14.43
N ILE A 207 4.17 0.69 -13.12
CA ILE A 207 3.40 -0.23 -12.27
C ILE A 207 1.95 0.26 -12.17
N THR A 208 1.76 1.53 -11.85
CA THR A 208 0.44 2.15 -11.66
C THR A 208 -0.40 2.07 -12.93
N GLN A 209 0.19 2.41 -14.08
CA GLN A 209 -0.49 2.33 -15.37
C GLN A 209 -0.99 0.92 -15.66
N LYS A 210 -0.13 -0.09 -15.52
CA LYS A 210 -0.50 -1.49 -15.79
C LYS A 210 -1.60 -1.99 -14.86
N ILE A 211 -1.52 -1.70 -13.57
CA ILE A 211 -2.56 -2.09 -12.61
C ILE A 211 -3.91 -1.42 -12.96
N LYS A 212 -3.89 -0.15 -13.37
CA LYS A 212 -5.11 0.58 -13.79
C LYS A 212 -5.71 0.04 -15.09
N GLU A 213 -4.90 -0.37 -16.05
CA GLU A 213 -5.34 -1.05 -17.28
C GLU A 213 -6.12 -2.34 -16.95
N PHE A 214 -5.81 -3.00 -15.84
CA PHE A 214 -6.50 -4.19 -15.32
C PHE A 214 -7.58 -3.90 -14.27
N HIS A 215 -8.07 -2.66 -14.23
CA HIS A 215 -9.14 -2.25 -13.32
C HIS A 215 -8.82 -2.40 -11.83
N GLY A 216 -7.54 -2.30 -11.46
CA GLY A 216 -7.09 -2.15 -10.09
C GLY A 216 -6.84 -0.67 -9.74
N ALA A 217 -6.69 -0.38 -8.44
CA ALA A 217 -6.20 0.90 -7.92
C ALA A 217 -4.85 0.69 -7.23
N VAL A 218 -4.03 1.75 -7.15
CA VAL A 218 -2.69 1.70 -6.55
C VAL A 218 -2.56 2.70 -5.43
N GLY A 219 -2.07 2.24 -4.29
CA GLY A 219 -1.61 3.10 -3.21
C GLY A 219 -0.12 2.92 -2.92
N ILE A 220 0.52 3.95 -2.39
CA ILE A 220 1.86 3.85 -1.80
C ILE A 220 1.77 4.18 -0.31
N GLN A 221 2.37 3.30 0.50
CA GLN A 221 2.49 3.46 1.93
C GLN A 221 3.96 3.66 2.31
N CYS A 222 4.24 4.79 2.98
CA CYS A 222 5.53 5.09 3.59
C CYS A 222 5.31 5.79 4.93
N PHE A 223 5.78 5.20 6.02
CA PHE A 223 5.66 5.80 7.34
C PHE A 223 6.86 6.66 7.74
N GLU A 224 7.90 6.65 6.91
CA GLU A 224 9.02 7.58 7.01
C GLU A 224 8.67 8.92 6.33
N LYS A 225 9.43 9.96 6.65
CA LYS A 225 9.29 11.27 5.99
C LYS A 225 9.83 11.18 4.57
N CYS A 226 8.98 11.37 3.56
CA CYS A 226 9.38 11.24 2.16
C CYS A 226 8.87 12.38 1.26
N ASP A 227 9.37 12.44 0.03
CA ASP A 227 8.85 13.35 -1.01
C ASP A 227 7.59 12.75 -1.65
N TRP A 228 6.43 13.15 -1.14
CA TRP A 228 5.13 12.69 -1.63
C TRP A 228 4.78 13.15 -3.05
N LYS A 229 5.55 14.09 -3.64
CA LYS A 229 5.40 14.41 -5.07
C LYS A 229 5.74 13.20 -5.94
N ILE A 230 6.67 12.33 -5.52
CA ILE A 230 7.08 11.15 -6.30
C ILE A 230 5.88 10.23 -6.58
N PRO A 231 5.15 9.70 -5.57
CA PRO A 231 4.00 8.84 -5.85
C PRO A 231 2.83 9.59 -6.51
N ILE A 232 2.59 10.86 -6.18
CA ILE A 232 1.54 11.66 -6.80
C ILE A 232 1.81 11.82 -8.30
N ASP A 233 3.02 12.18 -8.71
CA ASP A 233 3.40 12.35 -10.11
C ASP A 233 3.42 11.02 -10.89
N ALA A 234 3.62 9.90 -10.18
CA ALA A 234 3.48 8.56 -10.73
C ALA A 234 2.00 8.13 -10.94
N GLY A 235 1.05 8.97 -10.55
CA GLY A 235 -0.37 8.78 -10.82
C GLY A 235 -1.04 7.74 -9.91
N VAL A 236 -0.57 7.53 -8.67
CA VAL A 236 -1.24 6.64 -7.70
C VAL A 236 -2.62 7.17 -7.31
N ASP A 237 -3.47 6.30 -6.75
CA ASP A 237 -4.83 6.65 -6.31
C ASP A 237 -4.90 6.93 -4.80
N LEU A 238 -3.88 6.50 -4.06
CA LEU A 238 -3.82 6.60 -2.61
C LEU A 238 -2.39 6.86 -2.15
N ILE A 239 -2.23 7.80 -1.23
CA ILE A 239 -1.02 7.95 -0.41
C ILE A 239 -1.35 7.64 1.05
N SER A 240 -0.47 6.88 1.73
CA SER A 240 -0.62 6.48 3.13
C SER A 240 0.65 6.81 3.90
N PHE A 241 0.56 7.73 4.86
CA PHE A 241 1.71 8.22 5.61
C PHE A 241 1.48 8.25 7.12
N ASP A 242 2.57 8.29 7.88
CA ASP A 242 2.53 8.48 9.33
C ASP A 242 2.05 9.89 9.71
N ALA A 243 0.78 10.02 9.93
CA ALA A 243 0.15 11.27 10.37
C ALA A 243 0.25 11.46 11.89
N TYR A 244 0.66 10.44 12.63
CA TYR A 244 0.85 10.59 14.08
C TYR A 244 2.18 11.24 14.42
N THR A 245 3.29 10.78 13.84
CA THR A 245 4.64 11.30 14.12
C THR A 245 4.97 12.50 13.22
N ASN A 246 4.52 12.47 11.95
CA ASN A 246 4.83 13.47 10.93
C ASN A 246 3.57 14.13 10.34
N PRO A 247 2.73 14.80 11.17
CA PRO A 247 1.41 15.29 10.74
C PRO A 247 1.46 16.29 9.57
N ASN A 248 2.55 17.06 9.47
CA ASN A 248 2.71 18.13 8.46
C ASN A 248 3.54 17.71 7.24
N ASN A 249 3.82 16.41 7.07
CA ASN A 249 4.72 15.93 6.02
C ASN A 249 4.27 16.29 4.58
N ILE A 250 2.98 16.48 4.37
CA ILE A 250 2.39 16.81 3.05
C ILE A 250 2.04 18.31 2.90
N ASN A 251 2.11 19.10 3.97
CA ASN A 251 1.67 20.51 3.93
C ASN A 251 2.57 21.39 3.05
N ILE A 252 3.87 21.06 2.95
CA ILE A 252 4.83 21.80 2.11
C ILE A 252 4.57 21.64 0.60
N ILE A 253 3.74 20.67 0.22
CA ILE A 253 3.33 20.41 -1.16
C ILE A 253 1.80 20.54 -1.33
N ALA A 254 1.17 21.44 -0.55
CA ALA A 254 -0.28 21.57 -0.47
C ALA A 254 -0.96 21.72 -1.83
N GLU A 255 -0.40 22.50 -2.75
CA GLU A 255 -0.93 22.65 -4.11
C GLU A 255 -0.96 21.29 -4.87
N HIS A 256 0.14 20.52 -4.81
CA HIS A 256 0.19 19.17 -5.41
C HIS A 256 -0.84 18.23 -4.77
N VAL A 257 -0.96 18.30 -3.45
CA VAL A 257 -1.95 17.50 -2.70
C VAL A 257 -3.37 17.90 -3.09
N ASN A 258 -3.65 19.21 -3.22
CA ASN A 258 -4.97 19.68 -3.65
C ASN A 258 -5.34 19.15 -5.04
N ASN A 259 -4.42 19.25 -6.00
CA ASN A 259 -4.63 18.74 -7.37
C ASN A 259 -4.82 17.23 -7.39
N PHE A 260 -4.04 16.48 -6.59
CA PHE A 260 -4.19 15.04 -6.40
C PHE A 260 -5.60 14.68 -5.89
N LEU A 261 -6.07 15.37 -4.85
CA LEU A 261 -7.40 15.11 -4.27
C LEU A 261 -8.53 15.51 -5.23
N MET A 262 -8.40 16.64 -5.96
CA MET A 262 -9.33 17.05 -7.02
C MET A 262 -9.41 16.00 -8.12
N GLY A 263 -8.29 15.44 -8.53
CA GLY A 263 -8.19 14.35 -9.51
C GLY A 263 -8.79 13.01 -9.06
N GLY A 264 -9.24 12.91 -7.81
CA GLY A 264 -9.88 11.69 -7.27
C GLY A 264 -8.98 10.89 -6.34
N GLY A 265 -7.75 11.33 -6.11
CA GLY A 265 -6.83 10.73 -5.16
C GLY A 265 -7.36 10.76 -3.73
N ARG A 266 -6.80 9.93 -2.87
CA ARG A 266 -7.18 9.80 -1.45
C ARG A 266 -5.96 9.82 -0.55
N ILE A 267 -6.11 10.41 0.63
CA ILE A 267 -5.09 10.38 1.69
C ILE A 267 -5.53 9.41 2.78
N ASN A 268 -4.66 8.49 3.13
CA ASN A 268 -4.78 7.70 4.35
C ASN A 268 -3.88 8.28 5.44
N TRP A 269 -4.51 8.73 6.50
CA TRP A 269 -3.86 9.26 7.67
C TRP A 269 -3.62 8.10 8.65
N ALA A 270 -2.41 7.54 8.67
CA ALA A 270 -2.03 6.55 9.66
C ALA A 270 -1.79 7.26 11.01
N ILE A 271 -2.88 7.46 11.76
CA ILE A 271 -2.91 8.36 12.91
C ILE A 271 -3.06 7.63 14.25
N VAL A 272 -3.35 6.34 14.24
CA VAL A 272 -3.45 5.53 15.45
C VAL A 272 -2.10 4.85 15.72
N PRO A 273 -1.30 5.32 16.71
CA PRO A 273 0.03 4.77 16.95
C PRO A 273 -0.03 3.35 17.52
N VAL A 274 0.87 2.49 17.04
CA VAL A 274 1.02 1.09 17.46
C VAL A 274 2.45 0.74 17.88
N MET A 275 3.29 1.76 18.12
CA MET A 275 4.72 1.56 18.40
C MET A 275 4.99 0.83 19.71
N THR A 276 4.19 1.07 20.76
CA THR A 276 4.35 0.45 22.07
C THR A 276 3.00 0.23 22.73
N GLU A 277 2.94 -0.80 23.59
CA GLU A 277 1.78 -1.10 24.42
C GLU A 277 1.34 0.10 25.27
N ALA A 278 2.28 0.77 25.93
CA ALA A 278 2.01 1.94 26.77
C ALA A 278 1.27 3.04 26.00
N ARG A 279 1.70 3.31 24.76
CA ARG A 279 1.02 4.29 23.89
C ARG A 279 -0.41 3.89 23.59
N VAL A 280 -0.62 2.65 23.16
CA VAL A 280 -1.97 2.16 22.81
C VAL A 280 -2.89 2.15 24.03
N LYS A 281 -2.35 1.83 25.21
CA LYS A 281 -3.10 1.82 26.48
C LYS A 281 -3.74 3.17 26.80
N GLU A 282 -3.03 4.28 26.54
CA GLU A 282 -3.45 5.64 26.87
C GLU A 282 -4.35 6.30 25.80
N LEU A 283 -4.53 5.65 24.65
CA LEU A 283 -5.34 6.19 23.57
C LEU A 283 -6.82 6.18 23.92
N THR A 284 -7.46 7.31 23.58
CA THR A 284 -8.92 7.45 23.57
C THR A 284 -9.37 7.96 22.20
N ILE A 285 -10.61 7.71 21.86
CA ILE A 285 -11.18 8.14 20.58
C ILE A 285 -11.19 9.68 20.48
N ASP A 286 -11.41 10.40 21.57
CA ASP A 286 -11.47 11.85 21.55
C ASP A 286 -10.10 12.48 21.31
N LYS A 287 -9.04 11.96 21.97
CA LYS A 287 -7.65 12.39 21.69
C LYS A 287 -7.26 12.17 20.23
N LEU A 288 -7.67 11.04 19.64
CA LEU A 288 -7.39 10.73 18.24
C LEU A 288 -8.20 11.62 17.28
N TYR A 289 -9.46 11.88 17.61
CA TYR A 289 -10.32 12.76 16.84
C TYR A 289 -9.78 14.20 16.82
N ASP A 290 -9.46 14.76 17.99
CA ASP A 290 -8.89 16.12 18.08
C ASP A 290 -7.58 16.22 17.31
N ARG A 291 -6.73 15.17 17.39
CA ARG A 291 -5.48 15.13 16.63
C ARG A 291 -5.75 15.09 15.12
N PHE A 292 -6.68 14.25 14.68
CA PHE A 292 -7.06 14.15 13.26
C PHE A 292 -7.57 15.51 12.73
N ILE A 293 -8.49 16.16 13.45
CA ILE A 293 -9.03 17.45 13.05
C ILE A 293 -7.92 18.48 12.92
N LYS A 294 -7.08 18.65 13.95
CA LYS A 294 -5.94 19.60 13.93
C LYS A 294 -4.98 19.35 12.75
N THR A 295 -4.74 18.08 12.43
CA THR A 295 -3.83 17.71 11.33
C THR A 295 -4.45 18.04 9.96
N VAL A 296 -5.75 17.78 9.77
CA VAL A 296 -6.45 18.12 8.53
C VAL A 296 -6.62 19.64 8.38
N GLU A 297 -6.97 20.35 9.46
CA GLU A 297 -7.05 21.82 9.48
C GLU A 297 -5.71 22.47 9.10
N ALA A 298 -4.59 21.94 9.59
CA ALA A 298 -3.26 22.43 9.19
C ALA A 298 -3.00 22.26 7.68
N LEU A 299 -3.50 21.19 7.06
CA LEU A 299 -3.43 21.01 5.61
C LEU A 299 -4.34 21.99 4.86
N VAL A 300 -5.54 22.26 5.40
CA VAL A 300 -6.47 23.26 4.83
C VAL A 300 -5.86 24.66 4.90
N LEU A 301 -5.26 25.04 6.04
CA LEU A 301 -4.53 26.29 6.19
C LEU A 301 -3.34 26.42 5.24
N ALA A 302 -2.73 25.30 4.84
CA ALA A 302 -1.67 25.28 3.83
C ALA A 302 -2.19 25.44 2.38
N GLY A 303 -3.51 25.49 2.16
CA GLY A 303 -4.14 25.78 0.85
C GLY A 303 -4.87 24.61 0.20
N VAL A 304 -5.09 23.50 0.88
CA VAL A 304 -5.91 22.40 0.38
C VAL A 304 -7.39 22.69 0.66
N SER A 305 -8.24 22.42 -0.34
CA SER A 305 -9.70 22.54 -0.17
C SER A 305 -10.21 21.71 1.00
N GLU A 306 -10.92 22.31 1.94
CA GLU A 306 -11.55 21.64 3.08
C GLU A 306 -12.46 20.49 2.62
N TYR A 307 -13.25 20.70 1.56
CA TYR A 307 -14.11 19.70 0.97
C TYR A 307 -13.33 18.42 0.60
N TYR A 308 -12.19 18.57 -0.09
CA TYR A 308 -11.39 17.43 -0.51
C TYR A 308 -10.61 16.84 0.66
N ALA A 309 -10.05 17.65 1.55
CA ALA A 309 -9.27 17.20 2.69
C ALA A 309 -10.06 16.24 3.59
N TYR A 310 -11.34 16.51 3.85
CA TYR A 310 -12.20 15.62 4.64
C TYR A 310 -12.86 14.49 3.83
N ASN A 311 -13.43 14.80 2.66
CA ASN A 311 -14.19 13.79 1.90
C ASN A 311 -13.29 12.74 1.19
N ARG A 312 -11.99 13.05 1.04
CA ARG A 312 -10.97 12.14 0.51
C ARG A 312 -10.05 11.56 1.58
N ALA A 313 -10.38 11.78 2.85
CA ALA A 313 -9.66 11.21 3.97
C ALA A 313 -10.06 9.76 4.25
N SER A 314 -9.09 8.96 4.64
CA SER A 314 -9.25 7.71 5.37
C SER A 314 -8.25 7.69 6.51
N VAL A 315 -8.47 6.82 7.50
CA VAL A 315 -7.58 6.67 8.65
C VAL A 315 -7.17 5.21 8.82
N SER A 316 -6.02 5.00 9.45
CA SER A 316 -5.53 3.67 9.80
C SER A 316 -4.68 3.68 11.06
N ILE A 317 -4.25 2.49 11.48
CA ILE A 317 -3.13 2.34 12.41
C ILE A 317 -1.82 2.74 11.70
N GLN A 318 -0.81 3.11 12.50
CA GLN A 318 0.54 3.50 12.07
C GLN A 318 1.47 2.29 12.10
N GLY A 319 1.40 1.39 11.14
CA GLY A 319 2.33 0.28 11.02
C GLY A 319 1.80 -1.07 11.47
N ASN A 320 2.71 -1.94 11.88
CA ASN A 320 2.49 -3.35 12.16
C ASN A 320 2.11 -3.58 13.63
N THR A 321 1.26 -4.55 13.88
CA THR A 321 0.81 -4.91 15.24
C THR A 321 1.30 -6.28 15.71
N ASP A 322 2.10 -6.97 14.91
CA ASP A 322 2.63 -8.32 15.17
C ASP A 322 3.43 -8.43 16.47
N LYS A 323 4.03 -7.33 16.93
CA LYS A 323 4.79 -7.28 18.20
C LYS A 323 3.98 -6.82 19.41
N LEU A 324 2.73 -6.42 19.21
CA LEU A 324 1.86 -6.02 20.30
C LEU A 324 1.12 -7.22 20.90
N PRO A 325 0.86 -7.24 22.22
CA PRO A 325 -0.13 -8.15 22.76
C PRO A 325 -1.47 -7.97 22.06
N LEU A 326 -2.16 -9.08 21.79
CA LEU A 326 -3.37 -9.13 20.98
C LEU A 326 -4.42 -8.09 21.40
N ILE A 327 -4.65 -7.91 22.69
CA ILE A 327 -5.62 -6.95 23.23
C ILE A 327 -5.33 -5.50 22.82
N PHE A 328 -4.04 -5.12 22.69
CA PHE A 328 -3.66 -3.77 22.28
C PHE A 328 -3.70 -3.62 20.77
N ALA A 329 -3.35 -4.65 20.01
CA ALA A 329 -3.51 -4.68 18.58
C ALA A 329 -4.99 -4.49 18.20
N GLU A 330 -5.89 -5.27 18.79
CA GLU A 330 -7.35 -5.14 18.58
C GLU A 330 -7.86 -3.76 19.01
N LYS A 331 -7.43 -3.24 20.17
CA LYS A 331 -7.80 -1.91 20.63
C LYS A 331 -7.42 -0.84 19.60
N ALA A 332 -6.20 -0.87 19.05
CA ALA A 332 -5.75 0.10 18.05
C ALA A 332 -6.61 0.05 16.77
N ILE A 333 -6.90 -1.15 16.27
CA ILE A 333 -7.74 -1.35 15.08
C ILE A 333 -9.18 -0.87 15.34
N ILE A 334 -9.75 -1.17 16.51
CA ILE A 334 -11.08 -0.69 16.90
C ILE A 334 -11.12 0.83 16.95
N LEU A 335 -10.09 1.47 17.52
CA LEU A 335 -9.98 2.93 17.58
C LEU A 335 -9.89 3.54 16.18
N ALA A 336 -9.12 2.96 15.25
CA ALA A 336 -9.06 3.41 13.86
C ALA A 336 -10.45 3.32 13.19
N LYS A 337 -11.17 2.22 13.40
CA LYS A 337 -12.55 2.06 12.91
C LYS A 337 -13.52 3.05 13.52
N GLN A 338 -13.45 3.30 14.83
CA GLN A 338 -14.28 4.30 15.49
C GLN A 338 -13.99 5.71 14.98
N LEU A 339 -12.71 6.05 14.80
CA LEU A 339 -12.28 7.33 14.25
C LEU A 339 -12.82 7.53 12.83
N SER A 340 -12.75 6.50 11.98
CA SER A 340 -13.23 6.57 10.60
C SER A 340 -14.72 6.95 10.50
N ARG A 341 -15.53 6.56 11.49
CA ARG A 341 -16.96 6.89 11.56
C ARG A 341 -17.21 8.33 12.02
N LYS A 342 -16.24 8.94 12.69
CA LYS A 342 -16.30 10.33 13.16
C LYS A 342 -15.77 11.33 12.11
N ILE A 343 -15.13 10.89 11.01
CA ILE A 343 -14.62 11.80 9.97
C ILE A 343 -15.77 12.65 9.42
N PRO A 344 -15.70 13.98 9.49
CA PRO A 344 -16.71 14.86 8.95
C PRO A 344 -16.94 14.63 7.45
N THR A 345 -18.16 14.87 7.00
CA THR A 345 -18.52 14.93 5.58
C THR A 345 -18.89 16.36 5.26
N ILE A 346 -18.09 17.01 4.46
CA ILE A 346 -18.30 18.42 4.07
C ILE A 346 -19.17 18.46 2.81
N LYS A 347 -20.21 19.28 2.80
CA LYS A 347 -21.03 19.53 1.61
C LYS A 347 -20.23 20.39 0.62
N ALA A 348 -20.33 20.08 -0.67
CA ALA A 348 -19.75 20.94 -1.69
C ALA A 348 -20.44 22.31 -1.58
N HIS A 349 -19.66 23.39 -1.49
CA HIS A 349 -20.22 24.71 -1.74
C HIS A 349 -20.69 24.76 -3.18
N PRO A 350 -21.90 25.23 -3.49
CA PRO A 350 -22.29 25.49 -4.86
C PRO A 350 -21.25 26.46 -5.44
N THR A 351 -20.62 26.08 -6.54
CA THR A 351 -19.84 27.04 -7.35
C THR A 351 -20.75 28.22 -7.66
N PRO A 352 -20.35 29.47 -7.40
CA PRO A 352 -21.10 30.61 -7.92
C PRO A 352 -21.28 30.35 -9.42
N ASP A 353 -22.51 30.38 -9.89
CA ASP A 353 -22.86 30.22 -11.29
C ASP A 353 -21.94 31.08 -12.14
N SER A 354 -21.20 30.44 -13.06
CA SER A 354 -20.55 31.11 -14.18
C SER A 354 -21.60 31.61 -15.16
N ASN A 355 -22.43 32.55 -14.70
CA ASN A 355 -23.31 33.35 -15.51
C ASN A 355 -22.86 34.78 -15.35
N GLN A 356 -21.87 35.18 -16.14
CA GLN A 356 -21.74 36.52 -16.72
C GLN A 356 -20.86 36.41 -17.99
#